data_2f9943480a349b74092f8837c74235e5
#
_entry.id   2f9943480a349b74092f8837c74235e5
#
_cell.length_a   1.000
_cell.length_b   1.000
_cell.length_c   1.000
_cell.angle_alpha   90.00
_cell.angle_beta   90.00
_cell.angle_gamma   90.00
#
_symmetry.space_group_name_H-M   'P 1'
#
loop_
_entity.id
_entity.type
_entity.pdbx_description
1 polymer ?
#
loop_
_entity_poly.entity_id
_entity_poly.type
_entity_poly.pdbx_seq_one_letter_code
_entity_poly.pdbx_strand_id
1 'polypeptide(L)'
;MRNRVTTIAAGCVVALACVTTAVAQTPTSNPIVVANPTYTFLPMEIDVDRPAAEVWARVGGYCDIGEWFGLDCTITSGTGDEFGSVRSVGNEVLVGKTELSYTYTQTPREGRPYNLYHGTLEARPVTATTSKLVYTLIFDNSMLADDAAREADRARRLGAFTRALENMKTLAEGGTLPAR
;
A
#
# COMPACT_ATOMS: atom_id res chain seq x y z
N MET A 1 -69.13 -70.42 5.64
CA MET A 1 -67.88 -70.20 4.94
C MET A 1 -67.81 -68.71 4.54
N ARG A 2 -66.97 -67.92 5.19
CA ARG A 2 -66.93 -66.45 4.99
C ARG A 2 -65.57 -66.12 4.40
N ASN A 3 -65.60 -65.73 3.11
CA ASN A 3 -64.41 -65.19 2.42
C ASN A 3 -64.14 -63.78 2.89
N ARG A 4 -62.97 -63.56 3.40
CA ARG A 4 -62.38 -62.18 3.65
C ARG A 4 -61.56 -61.78 2.46
N VAL A 5 -62.00 -60.73 1.81
CA VAL A 5 -61.21 -60.05 0.75
C VAL A 5 -60.31 -59.01 1.40
N THR A 6 -59.00 -59.15 1.23
CA THR A 6 -58.02 -58.22 1.75
C THR A 6 -57.70 -57.24 0.67
N THR A 7 -58.03 -55.96 0.85
CA THR A 7 -57.74 -54.86 -0.04
C THR A 7 -56.32 -54.31 0.27
N ILE A 8 -55.40 -54.38 -0.67
CA ILE A 8 -54.08 -53.81 -0.56
C ILE A 8 -54.16 -52.39 -1.11
N ALA A 9 -53.95 -51.41 -0.26
CA ALA A 9 -53.83 -50.01 -0.70
C ALA A 9 -52.36 -49.72 -1.11
N ALA A 10 -52.16 -49.42 -2.40
CA ALA A 10 -50.87 -48.99 -2.92
C ALA A 10 -50.70 -47.49 -2.65
N GLY A 11 -49.84 -47.13 -1.72
CA GLY A 11 -49.46 -45.72 -1.49
C GLY A 11 -48.41 -45.24 -2.54
N CYS A 12 -48.79 -44.31 -3.34
CA CYS A 12 -47.83 -43.60 -4.21
C CYS A 12 -47.06 -42.56 -3.38
N VAL A 13 -45.76 -42.80 -3.18
CA VAL A 13 -44.84 -41.80 -2.61
C VAL A 13 -44.34 -40.92 -3.77
N VAL A 14 -44.83 -39.70 -3.85
CA VAL A 14 -44.32 -38.69 -4.78
C VAL A 14 -43.09 -38.06 -4.13
N ALA A 15 -41.90 -38.42 -4.63
CA ALA A 15 -40.65 -37.78 -4.25
C ALA A 15 -40.54 -36.41 -4.96
N LEU A 16 -40.70 -35.34 -4.19
CA LEU A 16 -40.44 -33.98 -4.66
C LEU A 16 -38.92 -33.76 -4.74
N ALA A 17 -38.35 -33.83 -5.94
CA ALA A 17 -36.95 -33.46 -6.18
C ALA A 17 -36.85 -31.93 -6.16
N CYS A 18 -36.31 -31.35 -5.07
CA CYS A 18 -35.88 -29.95 -5.06
C CYS A 18 -34.66 -29.75 -5.94
N VAL A 19 -34.89 -29.24 -7.12
CA VAL A 19 -33.79 -28.78 -8.01
C VAL A 19 -33.29 -27.42 -7.48
N THR A 20 -32.22 -27.45 -6.70
CA THR A 20 -31.49 -26.22 -6.32
C THR A 20 -30.72 -25.74 -7.53
N THR A 21 -31.20 -24.71 -8.21
CA THR A 21 -30.45 -23.99 -9.23
C THR A 21 -29.32 -23.23 -8.52
N ALA A 22 -28.08 -23.72 -8.62
CA ALA A 22 -26.91 -22.96 -8.24
C ALA A 22 -26.78 -21.78 -9.23
N VAL A 23 -27.08 -20.58 -8.75
CA VAL A 23 -26.78 -19.34 -9.49
C VAL A 23 -25.26 -19.21 -9.50
N ALA A 24 -24.63 -19.47 -10.64
CA ALA A 24 -23.23 -19.19 -10.82
C ALA A 24 -23.06 -17.67 -10.68
N GLN A 25 -22.40 -17.23 -9.60
CA GLN A 25 -22.01 -15.85 -9.44
C GLN A 25 -20.93 -15.56 -10.50
N THR A 26 -21.27 -14.71 -11.46
CA THR A 26 -20.29 -14.16 -12.39
C THR A 26 -19.24 -13.44 -11.55
N PRO A 27 -17.94 -13.76 -11.64
CA PRO A 27 -16.93 -13.04 -10.91
C PRO A 27 -17.02 -11.57 -11.33
N THR A 28 -17.36 -10.70 -10.39
CA THR A 28 -17.27 -9.25 -10.58
C THR A 28 -15.82 -8.93 -10.92
N SER A 29 -15.57 -8.40 -12.12
CA SER A 29 -14.24 -7.92 -12.48
C SER A 29 -13.81 -6.90 -11.41
N ASN A 30 -12.69 -7.15 -10.74
CA ASN A 30 -12.15 -6.18 -9.78
C ASN A 30 -11.64 -4.97 -10.59
N PRO A 31 -12.31 -3.79 -10.53
CA PRO A 31 -11.95 -2.63 -11.35
C PRO A 31 -10.58 -2.03 -10.98
N ILE A 32 -9.97 -2.50 -9.91
CA ILE A 32 -8.66 -2.09 -9.43
C ILE A 32 -7.51 -2.96 -9.97
N VAL A 33 -7.82 -4.07 -10.64
CA VAL A 33 -6.82 -4.92 -11.28
C VAL A 33 -6.49 -4.36 -12.67
N VAL A 34 -5.23 -4.04 -12.90
CA VAL A 34 -4.72 -3.58 -14.20
C VAL A 34 -4.06 -4.75 -14.91
N ALA A 35 -4.57 -5.11 -16.09
CA ALA A 35 -4.08 -6.26 -16.85
C ALA A 35 -2.67 -6.03 -17.45
N ASN A 36 -2.38 -4.79 -17.84
CA ASN A 36 -1.12 -4.39 -18.47
C ASN A 36 -0.60 -3.12 -17.81
N PRO A 37 0.03 -3.20 -16.63
CA PRO A 37 0.54 -2.04 -15.91
C PRO A 37 1.71 -1.38 -16.66
N THR A 38 1.79 -0.06 -16.54
CA THR A 38 2.97 0.72 -16.94
C THR A 38 3.64 1.25 -15.69
N TYR A 39 4.72 0.60 -15.27
CA TYR A 39 5.41 0.96 -14.04
C TYR A 39 6.30 2.19 -14.23
N THR A 40 6.14 3.14 -13.32
CA THR A 40 7.08 4.23 -13.08
C THR A 40 7.94 3.88 -11.87
N PHE A 41 9.26 3.98 -12.04
CA PHE A 41 10.26 3.78 -11.01
C PHE A 41 10.99 5.10 -10.75
N LEU A 42 10.98 5.57 -9.49
CA LEU A 42 11.58 6.84 -9.06
C LEU A 42 12.57 6.58 -7.91
N PRO A 43 13.84 6.32 -8.19
CA PRO A 43 14.89 6.31 -7.17
C PRO A 43 15.30 7.75 -6.88
N MET A 44 15.43 8.11 -5.60
CA MET A 44 15.85 9.40 -5.11
C MET A 44 16.79 9.21 -3.93
N GLU A 45 17.83 10.00 -3.80
CA GLU A 45 18.75 9.92 -2.67
C GLU A 45 19.33 11.29 -2.30
N ILE A 46 19.77 11.42 -1.05
CA ILE A 46 20.50 12.59 -0.55
C ILE A 46 21.55 12.15 0.47
N ASP A 47 22.74 12.77 0.40
CA ASP A 47 23.81 12.54 1.39
C ASP A 47 23.49 13.24 2.71
N VAL A 48 23.78 12.58 3.83
CA VAL A 48 23.57 13.07 5.20
C VAL A 48 24.85 12.91 6.02
N ASP A 49 25.29 13.98 6.65
CA ASP A 49 26.52 14.04 7.46
C ASP A 49 26.27 13.53 8.89
N ARG A 50 25.64 12.33 9.00
CA ARG A 50 25.36 11.59 10.22
C ARG A 50 25.42 10.09 9.97
N PRO A 51 25.72 9.27 11.01
CA PRO A 51 25.60 7.82 10.94
C PRO A 51 24.17 7.39 10.61
N ALA A 52 24.01 6.34 9.80
CA ALA A 52 22.70 5.88 9.34
C ALA A 52 21.73 5.54 10.49
N ALA A 53 22.24 4.96 11.60
CA ALA A 53 21.41 4.64 12.76
C ALA A 53 20.85 5.92 13.44
N GLU A 54 21.63 6.99 13.52
CA GLU A 54 21.17 8.28 14.07
C GLU A 54 20.14 8.93 13.15
N VAL A 55 20.39 8.90 11.83
CA VAL A 55 19.44 9.37 10.83
C VAL A 55 18.12 8.61 10.94
N TRP A 56 18.19 7.27 11.02
CA TRP A 56 17.00 6.44 11.13
C TRP A 56 16.21 6.70 12.40
N ALA A 57 16.90 6.81 13.54
CA ALA A 57 16.27 7.14 14.83
C ALA A 57 15.54 8.49 14.81
N ARG A 58 15.96 9.44 13.94
CA ARG A 58 15.35 10.78 13.87
C ARG A 58 14.21 10.91 12.88
N VAL A 59 14.25 10.20 11.76
CA VAL A 59 13.29 10.42 10.64
C VAL A 59 12.68 9.12 10.10
N GLY A 60 13.04 7.96 10.64
CA GLY A 60 12.64 6.64 10.15
C GLY A 60 11.37 6.07 10.78
N GLY A 61 10.77 6.75 11.76
CA GLY A 61 9.50 6.32 12.34
C GLY A 61 8.36 6.35 11.32
N TYR A 62 7.44 5.38 11.39
CA TYR A 62 6.44 5.19 10.34
C TYR A 62 5.48 6.37 10.18
N CYS A 63 5.27 7.17 11.24
CA CYS A 63 4.51 8.43 11.19
C CYS A 63 5.37 9.70 11.22
N ASP A 64 6.70 9.61 11.18
CA ASP A 64 7.58 10.78 11.06
C ASP A 64 7.38 11.52 9.72
N ILE A 65 6.74 10.87 8.74
CA ILE A 65 6.25 11.49 7.51
C ILE A 65 5.39 12.73 7.79
N GLY A 66 4.70 12.76 8.91
CA GLY A 66 3.94 13.92 9.36
C GLY A 66 4.81 15.16 9.47
N GLU A 67 6.02 15.04 10.03
CA GLU A 67 6.95 16.14 10.20
C GLU A 67 7.62 16.54 8.87
N TRP A 68 8.34 15.60 8.24
CA TRP A 68 9.17 15.93 7.08
C TRP A 68 8.40 16.11 5.77
N PHE A 69 7.17 15.59 5.64
CA PHE A 69 6.30 15.84 4.48
C PHE A 69 5.24 16.92 4.73
N GLY A 70 5.07 17.30 5.99
CA GLY A 70 4.08 18.32 6.35
C GLY A 70 2.64 17.82 6.33
N LEU A 71 2.38 16.61 6.80
CA LEU A 71 1.08 15.94 6.78
C LEU A 71 0.65 15.53 8.19
N ASP A 72 -0.66 15.43 8.41
CA ASP A 72 -1.15 14.78 9.61
C ASP A 72 -1.02 13.25 9.45
N CYS A 73 -0.31 12.62 10.40
CA CYS A 73 -0.13 11.17 10.41
C CYS A 73 -0.51 10.57 11.76
N THR A 74 -1.32 9.53 11.71
CA THR A 74 -1.67 8.69 12.87
C THR A 74 -1.63 7.22 12.46
N ILE A 75 -1.29 6.33 13.40
CA ILE A 75 -1.44 4.89 13.19
C ILE A 75 -2.90 4.53 13.38
N THR A 76 -3.52 4.02 12.33
CA THR A 76 -4.95 3.65 12.31
C THR A 76 -5.19 2.17 12.59
N SER A 77 -4.13 1.33 12.46
CA SER A 77 -4.14 -0.09 12.79
C SER A 77 -2.72 -0.57 13.09
N GLY A 78 -2.58 -1.49 14.03
CA GLY A 78 -1.27 -2.01 14.49
C GLY A 78 -0.53 -1.03 15.40
N THR A 79 0.76 -1.28 15.61
CA THR A 79 1.63 -0.48 16.51
C THR A 79 2.42 0.62 15.77
N GLY A 80 2.45 0.58 14.44
CA GLY A 80 3.30 1.44 13.61
C GLY A 80 4.70 0.91 13.37
N ASP A 81 5.08 -0.19 14.03
CA ASP A 81 6.42 -0.78 13.96
C ASP A 81 6.41 -2.26 13.55
N GLU A 82 5.26 -2.82 13.26
CA GLU A 82 5.06 -4.21 12.85
C GLU A 82 4.45 -4.32 11.45
N PHE A 83 4.68 -5.45 10.78
CA PHE A 83 4.05 -5.74 9.49
C PHE A 83 2.53 -5.67 9.61
N GLY A 84 1.89 -5.05 8.61
CA GLY A 84 0.45 -4.84 8.59
C GLY A 84 -0.02 -3.60 9.32
N SER A 85 0.85 -2.87 10.02
CA SER A 85 0.50 -1.56 10.58
C SER A 85 0.07 -0.59 9.47
N VAL A 86 -0.97 0.19 9.74
CA VAL A 86 -1.54 1.13 8.77
C VAL A 86 -1.43 2.56 9.31
N ARG A 87 -0.93 3.48 8.47
CA ARG A 87 -0.97 4.92 8.77
C ARG A 87 -2.04 5.65 7.96
N SER A 88 -2.57 6.75 8.51
CA SER A 88 -3.65 7.54 7.90
C SER A 88 -3.25 8.15 6.54
N VAL A 89 -1.97 8.43 6.33
CA VAL A 89 -1.44 8.94 5.06
C VAL A 89 -1.63 7.87 3.99
N GLY A 90 -2.52 8.13 3.02
CA GLY A 90 -2.78 7.21 1.92
C GLY A 90 -3.36 5.84 2.30
N ASN A 91 -3.70 5.57 3.56
CA ASN A 91 -3.98 4.25 4.11
C ASN A 91 -2.84 3.27 3.79
N GLU A 92 -1.63 3.70 4.07
CA GLU A 92 -0.43 2.94 3.74
C GLU A 92 -0.19 1.82 4.74
N VAL A 93 0.05 0.62 4.20
CA VAL A 93 0.30 -0.60 4.96
C VAL A 93 1.80 -0.90 4.97
N LEU A 94 2.39 -1.10 6.14
CA LEU A 94 3.78 -1.52 6.29
C LEU A 94 3.93 -2.97 5.83
N VAL A 95 4.66 -3.21 4.73
CA VAL A 95 4.80 -4.53 4.10
C VAL A 95 6.23 -5.06 4.07
N GLY A 96 7.20 -4.23 4.38
CA GLY A 96 8.62 -4.60 4.48
C GLY A 96 9.34 -3.76 5.51
N LYS A 97 10.30 -4.36 6.23
CA LYS A 97 11.09 -3.67 7.25
C LYS A 97 12.44 -4.34 7.44
N THR A 98 13.47 -3.53 7.60
CA THR A 98 14.77 -3.91 8.16
C THR A 98 15.09 -3.02 9.35
N GLU A 99 16.29 -3.11 9.89
CA GLU A 99 16.74 -2.23 10.97
C GLU A 99 16.73 -0.73 10.56
N LEU A 100 17.08 -0.44 9.31
CA LEU A 100 17.25 0.93 8.79
C LEU A 100 16.39 1.22 7.54
N SER A 101 15.31 0.49 7.35
CA SER A 101 14.40 0.73 6.23
C SER A 101 12.98 0.26 6.52
N TYR A 102 12.03 0.83 5.81
CA TYR A 102 10.70 0.25 5.66
C TYR A 102 10.19 0.37 4.23
N THR A 103 9.29 -0.55 3.86
CA THR A 103 8.52 -0.51 2.63
C THR A 103 7.03 -0.52 2.96
N TYR A 104 6.28 0.31 2.28
CA TYR A 104 4.83 0.37 2.41
C TYR A 104 4.15 0.22 1.06
N THR A 105 2.88 -0.17 1.09
CA THR A 105 1.99 -0.18 -0.07
C THR A 105 0.74 0.62 0.23
N GLN A 106 0.17 1.27 -0.79
CA GLN A 106 -1.17 1.85 -0.68
C GLN A 106 -2.21 0.83 -1.11
N THR A 107 -3.27 0.72 -0.32
CA THR A 107 -4.44 -0.06 -0.70
C THR A 107 -5.03 0.51 -1.99
N PRO A 108 -5.28 -0.31 -3.02
CA PRO A 108 -5.92 0.15 -4.26
C PRO A 108 -7.25 0.83 -3.96
N ARG A 109 -7.50 1.96 -4.63
CA ARG A 109 -8.75 2.73 -4.50
C ARG A 109 -9.19 3.22 -5.86
N GLU A 110 -10.50 3.11 -6.12
CA GLU A 110 -11.11 3.66 -7.32
C GLU A 110 -10.89 5.17 -7.44
N GLY A 111 -10.74 5.68 -8.66
CA GLY A 111 -10.55 7.10 -8.95
C GLY A 111 -9.14 7.64 -8.69
N ARG A 112 -8.17 6.81 -8.26
CA ARG A 112 -6.78 7.23 -8.16
C ARG A 112 -6.09 7.16 -9.52
N PRO A 113 -5.24 8.15 -9.88
CA PRO A 113 -4.49 8.16 -11.14
C PRO A 113 -3.25 7.27 -11.10
N TYR A 114 -3.22 6.28 -10.21
CA TYR A 114 -2.16 5.29 -10.06
C TYR A 114 -2.68 4.06 -9.31
N ASN A 115 -1.97 2.95 -9.49
CA ASN A 115 -2.22 1.69 -8.80
C ASN A 115 -0.90 1.03 -8.41
N LEU A 116 -0.95 -0.07 -7.67
CA LEU A 116 0.24 -0.85 -7.28
C LEU A 116 1.35 0.03 -6.67
N TYR A 117 0.96 0.97 -5.82
CA TYR A 117 1.86 1.97 -5.25
C TYR A 117 2.65 1.40 -4.07
N HIS A 118 3.97 1.45 -4.19
CA HIS A 118 4.91 1.08 -3.14
C HIS A 118 5.93 2.19 -2.94
N GLY A 119 6.30 2.42 -1.68
CA GLY A 119 7.39 3.32 -1.34
C GLY A 119 8.34 2.65 -0.35
N THR A 120 9.64 2.81 -0.57
CA THR A 120 10.68 2.36 0.36
C THR A 120 11.50 3.54 0.81
N LEU A 121 11.66 3.70 2.12
CA LEU A 121 12.62 4.61 2.75
C LEU A 121 13.72 3.80 3.42
N GLU A 122 14.97 4.21 3.23
CA GLU A 122 16.16 3.57 3.79
C GLU A 122 17.17 4.61 4.24
N ALA A 123 17.80 4.40 5.39
CA ALA A 123 19.04 5.09 5.79
C ALA A 123 20.22 4.15 5.53
N ARG A 124 20.96 4.40 4.47
CA ARG A 124 22.07 3.54 4.00
C ARG A 124 23.40 4.03 4.54
N PRO A 125 24.16 3.23 5.31
CA PRO A 125 25.50 3.60 5.75
C PRO A 125 26.44 3.83 4.55
N VAL A 126 27.27 4.89 4.62
CA VAL A 126 28.34 5.16 3.65
C VAL A 126 29.69 5.07 4.35
N THR A 127 29.84 5.73 5.51
CA THR A 127 30.99 5.63 6.40
C THR A 127 30.50 5.49 7.84
N ALA A 128 31.42 5.46 8.81
CA ALA A 128 31.04 5.46 10.21
C ALA A 128 30.30 6.77 10.65
N THR A 129 30.43 7.85 9.91
CA THR A 129 29.91 9.18 10.26
C THR A 129 28.97 9.77 9.21
N THR A 130 28.79 9.12 8.06
CA THR A 130 27.95 9.60 6.97
C THR A 130 27.04 8.50 6.44
N SER A 131 25.91 8.91 5.89
CA SER A 131 24.91 8.01 5.29
C SER A 131 24.24 8.64 4.08
N LYS A 132 23.37 7.88 3.44
CA LYS A 132 22.40 8.37 2.47
C LYS A 132 21.00 8.06 2.93
N LEU A 133 20.08 9.01 2.79
CA LEU A 133 18.67 8.71 2.75
C LEU A 133 18.30 8.35 1.31
N VAL A 134 17.71 7.19 1.13
CA VAL A 134 17.26 6.67 -0.17
C VAL A 134 15.75 6.51 -0.13
N TYR A 135 15.05 7.14 -1.04
CA TYR A 135 13.61 6.99 -1.20
C TYR A 135 13.31 6.43 -2.59
N THR A 136 12.63 5.30 -2.64
CA THR A 136 12.25 4.66 -3.90
C THR A 136 10.74 4.56 -3.99
N LEU A 137 10.16 5.06 -5.08
CA LEU A 137 8.76 4.85 -5.41
C LEU A 137 8.65 3.94 -6.63
N ILE A 138 7.69 3.02 -6.58
CA ILE A 138 7.26 2.24 -7.73
C ILE A 138 5.73 2.22 -7.76
N PHE A 139 5.15 2.53 -8.90
CA PHE A 139 3.69 2.55 -9.07
C PHE A 139 3.33 2.37 -10.53
N ASP A 140 2.12 1.87 -10.76
CA ASP A 140 1.51 1.82 -12.08
C ASP A 140 0.70 3.09 -12.32
N ASN A 141 0.94 3.76 -13.44
CA ASN A 141 0.22 4.94 -13.89
C ASN A 141 -0.36 4.77 -15.30
N SER A 142 -0.62 3.52 -15.71
CA SER A 142 -1.21 3.19 -17.02
C SER A 142 -2.58 3.82 -17.27
N MET A 143 -3.31 4.20 -16.20
CA MET A 143 -4.61 4.86 -16.28
C MET A 143 -4.54 6.34 -16.66
N LEU A 144 -3.36 6.95 -16.71
CA LEU A 144 -3.19 8.32 -17.21
C LEU A 144 -3.31 8.34 -18.74
N ALA A 145 -3.87 9.43 -19.26
CA ALA A 145 -4.33 9.52 -20.65
C ALA A 145 -3.21 9.28 -21.68
N ASP A 146 -2.01 9.79 -21.42
CA ASP A 146 -0.91 9.76 -22.37
C ASP A 146 0.47 9.86 -21.67
N ASP A 147 1.55 9.81 -22.44
CA ASP A 147 2.91 9.90 -21.93
C ASP A 147 3.21 11.26 -21.30
N ALA A 148 2.62 12.34 -21.81
CA ALA A 148 2.81 13.69 -21.23
C ALA A 148 2.21 13.77 -19.84
N ALA A 149 1.02 13.21 -19.64
CA ALA A 149 0.37 13.13 -18.32
C ALA A 149 1.18 12.24 -17.35
N ARG A 150 1.73 11.12 -17.82
CA ARG A 150 2.60 10.25 -17.01
C ARG A 150 3.88 10.95 -16.59
N GLU A 151 4.55 11.68 -17.51
CA GLU A 151 5.75 12.44 -17.19
C GLU A 151 5.47 13.62 -16.24
N ALA A 152 4.35 14.30 -16.40
CA ALA A 152 3.93 15.36 -15.47
C ALA A 152 3.69 14.82 -14.06
N ASP A 153 3.03 13.65 -13.91
CA ASP A 153 2.85 12.98 -12.62
C ASP A 153 4.20 12.57 -12.01
N ARG A 154 5.10 12.01 -12.83
CA ARG A 154 6.46 11.65 -12.43
C ARG A 154 7.22 12.85 -11.90
N ALA A 155 7.26 13.96 -12.65
CA ALA A 155 7.98 15.19 -12.28
C ALA A 155 7.41 15.78 -10.97
N ARG A 156 6.08 15.82 -10.82
CA ARG A 156 5.42 16.29 -9.61
C ARG A 156 5.82 15.47 -8.37
N ARG A 157 5.83 14.15 -8.49
CA ARG A 157 6.25 13.24 -7.39
C ARG A 157 7.72 13.42 -7.08
N LEU A 158 8.58 13.44 -8.10
CA LEU A 158 10.01 13.68 -7.94
C LEU A 158 10.26 14.96 -7.14
N GLY A 159 9.64 16.08 -7.53
CA GLY A 159 9.79 17.35 -6.81
C GLY A 159 9.29 17.32 -5.37
N ALA A 160 8.17 16.62 -5.09
CA ALA A 160 7.64 16.50 -3.74
C ALA A 160 8.55 15.67 -2.83
N PHE A 161 9.03 14.52 -3.31
CA PHE A 161 9.89 13.63 -2.51
C PHE A 161 11.33 14.10 -2.41
N THR A 162 11.84 14.87 -3.38
CA THR A 162 13.12 15.57 -3.23
C THR A 162 13.07 16.56 -2.06
N ARG A 163 12.03 17.38 -1.98
CA ARG A 163 11.84 18.28 -0.82
C ARG A 163 11.67 17.51 0.50
N ALA A 164 11.00 16.37 0.50
CA ALA A 164 10.90 15.52 1.67
C ALA A 164 12.26 15.00 2.13
N LEU A 165 13.13 14.58 1.21
CA LEU A 165 14.50 14.17 1.51
C LEU A 165 15.34 15.34 2.08
N GLU A 166 15.21 16.54 1.52
CA GLU A 166 15.86 17.76 2.04
C GLU A 166 15.42 18.07 3.47
N ASN A 167 14.11 17.94 3.76
CA ASN A 167 13.56 18.11 5.09
C ASN A 167 14.08 17.06 6.06
N MET A 168 14.09 15.79 5.66
CA MET A 168 14.66 14.69 6.47
C MET A 168 16.14 14.92 6.78
N LYS A 169 16.94 15.33 5.78
CA LYS A 169 18.35 15.70 5.98
C LYS A 169 18.50 16.82 7.00
N THR A 170 17.73 17.89 6.86
CA THR A 170 17.74 19.03 7.79
C THR A 170 17.48 18.55 9.23
N LEU A 171 16.45 17.74 9.43
CA LEU A 171 16.10 17.20 10.76
C LEU A 171 17.17 16.27 11.30
N ALA A 172 17.71 15.36 10.49
CA ALA A 172 18.73 14.40 10.88
C ALA A 172 20.06 15.07 11.26
N GLU A 173 20.38 16.20 10.64
CA GLU A 173 21.56 17.00 10.95
C GLU A 173 21.34 18.00 12.11
N GLY A 174 20.18 17.97 12.79
CA GLY A 174 19.87 18.77 13.96
C GLY A 174 19.26 20.14 13.68
N GLY A 175 18.88 20.39 12.42
CA GLY A 175 18.15 21.60 12.03
C GLY A 175 16.66 21.52 12.36
N THR A 176 15.94 22.59 12.05
CA THR A 176 14.48 22.73 12.23
C THR A 176 13.83 23.10 10.91
N LEU A 177 12.61 22.61 10.68
CA LEU A 177 11.82 22.99 9.53
C LEU A 177 11.04 24.30 9.82
N PRO A 178 10.72 25.10 8.77
CA PRO A 178 9.84 26.25 8.92
C PRO A 178 8.50 25.85 9.54
N ALA A 179 7.94 26.74 10.36
CA ALA A 179 6.57 26.56 10.87
C ALA A 179 5.56 26.47 9.69
N ARG A 180 4.58 25.62 9.85
CA ARG A 180 3.47 25.46 8.88
C ARG A 180 2.46 26.57 8.98
#